data_f86561cd2982ad3362a7f5fdf98fd16c
#
_entry.id   f86561cd2982ad3362a7f5fdf98fd16c
#
_cell.length_a   1.000
_cell.length_b   1.000
_cell.length_c   1.000
_cell.angle_alpha   90.00
_cell.angle_beta   90.00
_cell.angle_gamma   90.00
#
_symmetry.space_group_name_H-M   'P 1'
#
loop_
_entity.id
_entity.type
_entity.pdbx_description
1 polymer ?
#
loop_
_entity_poly.entity_id
_entity_poly.type
_entity_poly.pdbx_seq_one_letter_code
_entity_poly.pdbx_strand_id
1 'polypeptide(L)'
;YDRIFFKLALKKKLIPKDFSHKREKIRNFIKSRKGIDQWKKLQSDVYSNYLKEAKPQKGFLIFLKLLNKKKINYFIISHKTKYPYYGKKINLHKLSREWLNKNVFKKKTSKNYFKGVFFETTENKKIERINIEKCDYFIDDLPSILNKLPCKIKKILIDPGNANSNNYNYL
;
A
#
# COMPACT_ATOMS: atom_id res chain seq x y z
N TYR A 1 -1.85 -2.53 -6.73
CA TYR A 1 -3.12 -1.80 -6.98
C TYR A 1 -3.16 -1.10 -8.34
N ASP A 2 -2.04 -0.69 -8.92
CA ASP A 2 -1.99 0.14 -10.13
C ASP A 2 -2.82 -0.44 -11.28
N ARG A 3 -2.67 -1.75 -11.53
CA ARG A 3 -3.47 -2.44 -12.56
C ARG A 3 -4.98 -2.36 -12.31
N ILE A 4 -5.43 -2.40 -11.06
CA ILE A 4 -6.85 -2.32 -10.72
C ILE A 4 -7.35 -0.89 -10.90
N PHE A 5 -6.57 0.10 -10.43
CA PHE A 5 -6.89 1.51 -10.66
C PHE A 5 -7.03 1.81 -12.16
N PHE A 6 -6.07 1.37 -12.96
CA PHE A 6 -6.10 1.57 -14.41
C PHE A 6 -7.34 0.93 -15.07
N LYS A 7 -7.55 -0.38 -14.84
CA LYS A 7 -8.70 -1.13 -15.38
C LYS A 7 -10.03 -0.47 -15.01
N LEU A 8 -10.19 -0.08 -13.75
CA LEU A 8 -11.44 0.49 -13.27
C LEU A 8 -11.64 1.94 -13.75
N ALA A 9 -10.56 2.73 -13.83
CA ALA A 9 -10.60 4.08 -14.39
C ALA A 9 -10.99 4.08 -15.87
N LEU A 10 -10.47 3.13 -16.66
CA LEU A 10 -10.89 2.92 -18.07
C LEU A 10 -12.36 2.52 -18.16
N LYS A 11 -12.78 1.51 -17.37
CA LYS A 11 -14.18 1.04 -17.36
C LYS A 11 -15.15 2.17 -17.04
N LYS A 12 -14.76 3.07 -16.14
CA LYS A 12 -15.57 4.24 -15.74
C LYS A 12 -15.37 5.46 -16.66
N LYS A 13 -14.62 5.34 -17.77
CA LYS A 13 -14.30 6.45 -18.69
C LYS A 13 -13.70 7.68 -18.00
N LEU A 14 -12.88 7.45 -16.96
CA LEU A 14 -12.22 8.51 -16.22
C LEU A 14 -10.86 8.92 -16.78
N ILE A 15 -10.27 8.06 -17.64
CA ILE A 15 -8.99 8.27 -18.32
C ILE A 15 -9.08 7.83 -19.79
N PRO A 16 -8.23 8.33 -20.70
CA PRO A 16 -8.09 7.83 -22.07
C PRO A 16 -7.61 6.38 -22.11
N LYS A 17 -7.81 5.69 -23.27
CA LYS A 17 -7.45 4.27 -23.44
C LYS A 17 -5.94 4.02 -23.35
N ASP A 18 -5.14 4.94 -23.85
CA ASP A 18 -3.68 4.93 -23.92
C ASP A 18 -3.00 5.59 -22.68
N PHE A 19 -3.78 5.83 -21.62
CA PHE A 19 -3.25 6.52 -20.43
C PHE A 19 -2.24 5.68 -19.67
N SER A 20 -1.39 6.34 -18.89
CA SER A 20 -0.40 5.70 -18.03
C SER A 20 -1.02 4.76 -16.99
N HIS A 21 -0.41 3.60 -16.78
CA HIS A 21 -0.80 2.63 -15.75
C HIS A 21 -0.39 3.04 -14.33
N LYS A 22 0.45 4.07 -14.16
CA LYS A 22 0.92 4.52 -12.84
C LYS A 22 -0.22 5.18 -12.06
N ARG A 23 -0.54 4.63 -10.86
CA ARG A 23 -1.62 5.14 -9.98
C ARG A 23 -1.53 6.63 -9.73
N GLU A 24 -0.32 7.15 -9.53
CA GLU A 24 -0.10 8.56 -9.26
C GLU A 24 -0.53 9.44 -10.45
N LYS A 25 -0.16 9.07 -11.68
CA LYS A 25 -0.58 9.79 -12.88
C LYS A 25 -2.10 9.74 -13.05
N ILE A 26 -2.72 8.57 -12.83
CA ILE A 26 -4.18 8.40 -12.85
C ILE A 26 -4.85 9.30 -11.81
N ARG A 27 -4.34 9.33 -10.57
CA ARG A 27 -4.83 10.18 -9.49
C ARG A 27 -4.79 11.66 -9.88
N ASN A 28 -3.63 12.12 -10.35
CA ASN A 28 -3.43 13.53 -10.67
C ASN A 28 -4.33 13.96 -11.85
N PHE A 29 -4.43 13.14 -12.88
CA PHE A 29 -5.31 13.39 -14.02
C PHE A 29 -6.80 13.46 -13.61
N ILE A 30 -7.28 12.48 -12.83
CA ILE A 30 -8.68 12.48 -12.39
C ILE A 30 -8.96 13.69 -11.51
N LYS A 31 -8.06 14.02 -10.57
CA LYS A 31 -8.23 15.17 -9.69
C LYS A 31 -8.30 16.49 -10.47
N SER A 32 -7.43 16.69 -11.45
CA SER A 32 -7.39 17.93 -12.23
C SER A 32 -8.56 18.05 -13.22
N ARG A 33 -9.00 16.95 -13.83
CA ARG A 33 -10.01 16.96 -14.91
C ARG A 33 -11.43 16.63 -14.46
N LYS A 34 -11.60 15.89 -13.37
CA LYS A 34 -12.90 15.37 -12.88
C LYS A 34 -13.17 15.66 -11.41
N GLY A 35 -12.22 16.28 -10.71
CA GLY A 35 -12.33 16.64 -9.30
C GLY A 35 -11.93 15.52 -8.32
N ILE A 36 -11.66 15.95 -7.08
CA ILE A 36 -11.20 15.07 -5.99
C ILE A 36 -12.24 13.98 -5.64
N ASP A 37 -13.52 14.27 -5.79
CA ASP A 37 -14.57 13.32 -5.43
C ASP A 37 -14.64 12.14 -6.39
N GLN A 38 -14.37 12.34 -7.67
CA GLN A 38 -14.28 11.23 -8.62
C GLN A 38 -13.08 10.32 -8.30
N TRP A 39 -11.95 10.90 -7.88
CA TRP A 39 -10.83 10.11 -7.38
C TRP A 39 -11.22 9.32 -6.13
N LYS A 40 -11.85 9.95 -5.13
CA LYS A 40 -12.30 9.29 -3.91
C LYS A 40 -13.31 8.17 -4.18
N LYS A 41 -14.23 8.34 -5.13
CA LYS A 41 -15.17 7.28 -5.58
C LYS A 41 -14.42 6.10 -6.18
N LEU A 42 -13.49 6.35 -7.11
CA LEU A 42 -12.66 5.30 -7.70
C LEU A 42 -11.83 4.57 -6.63
N GLN A 43 -11.20 5.30 -5.71
CA GLN A 43 -10.42 4.77 -4.61
C GLN A 43 -11.27 3.89 -3.67
N SER A 44 -12.48 4.34 -3.36
CA SER A 44 -13.43 3.59 -2.53
C SER A 44 -13.78 2.25 -3.16
N ASP A 45 -14.07 2.23 -4.47
CA ASP A 45 -14.37 0.99 -5.19
C ASP A 45 -13.16 0.03 -5.20
N VAL A 46 -11.96 0.55 -5.50
CA VAL A 46 -10.74 -0.28 -5.55
C VAL A 46 -10.46 -0.94 -4.21
N TYR A 47 -10.56 -0.19 -3.12
CA TYR A 47 -10.21 -0.72 -1.79
C TYR A 47 -11.33 -1.52 -1.11
N SER A 48 -12.54 -1.50 -1.64
CA SER A 48 -13.66 -2.31 -1.15
C SER A 48 -13.99 -3.45 -2.12
N ASN A 49 -14.68 -3.14 -3.20
CA ASN A 49 -15.28 -4.11 -4.11
C ASN A 49 -14.24 -4.92 -4.90
N TYR A 50 -13.10 -4.28 -5.24
CA TYR A 50 -12.06 -4.85 -6.10
C TYR A 50 -10.80 -5.29 -5.35
N LEU A 51 -10.75 -5.16 -4.02
CA LEU A 51 -9.60 -5.62 -3.23
C LEU A 51 -9.26 -7.09 -3.48
N LYS A 52 -10.25 -7.93 -3.67
CA LYS A 52 -10.08 -9.37 -3.95
C LYS A 52 -9.28 -9.67 -5.23
N GLU A 53 -9.27 -8.75 -6.19
CA GLU A 53 -8.50 -8.87 -7.43
C GLU A 53 -7.02 -8.48 -7.26
N ALA A 54 -6.68 -7.82 -6.14
CA ALA A 54 -5.31 -7.43 -5.86
C ALA A 54 -4.42 -8.66 -5.63
N LYS A 55 -3.21 -8.61 -6.18
CA LYS A 55 -2.18 -9.63 -5.96
C LYS A 55 -1.01 -9.01 -5.18
N PRO A 56 -0.29 -9.79 -4.37
CA PRO A 56 0.98 -9.36 -3.82
C PRO A 56 1.93 -8.92 -4.94
N GLN A 57 2.76 -7.93 -4.69
CA GLN A 57 3.78 -7.51 -5.63
C GLN A 57 4.76 -8.65 -5.90
N LYS A 58 5.28 -8.72 -7.14
CA LYS A 58 6.28 -9.71 -7.52
C LYS A 58 7.48 -9.62 -6.57
N GLY A 59 7.96 -10.77 -6.08
CA GLY A 59 9.05 -10.82 -5.11
C GLY A 59 8.63 -10.70 -3.64
N PHE A 60 7.49 -10.07 -3.31
CA PHE A 60 7.08 -9.85 -1.93
C PHE A 60 7.00 -11.12 -1.08
N LEU A 61 6.41 -12.20 -1.61
CA LEU A 61 6.33 -13.47 -0.89
C LEU A 61 7.70 -14.14 -0.71
N ILE A 62 8.61 -13.95 -1.66
CA ILE A 62 10.01 -14.42 -1.56
C ILE A 62 10.72 -13.65 -0.47
N PHE A 63 10.56 -12.32 -0.45
CA PHE A 63 11.11 -11.45 0.59
C PHE A 63 10.65 -11.87 2.00
N LEU A 64 9.36 -12.13 2.21
CA LEU A 64 8.86 -12.61 3.50
C LEU A 64 9.45 -13.97 3.90
N LYS A 65 9.67 -14.89 2.95
CA LYS A 65 10.36 -16.15 3.20
C LYS A 65 11.81 -15.92 3.66
N LEU A 66 12.52 -14.96 3.05
CA LEU A 66 13.88 -14.59 3.45
C LEU A 66 13.91 -14.00 4.84
N LEU A 67 12.98 -13.10 5.21
CA LEU A 67 12.87 -12.58 6.56
C LEU A 67 12.68 -13.69 7.59
N ASN A 68 11.79 -14.65 7.32
CA ASN A 68 11.58 -15.80 8.20
C ASN A 68 12.83 -16.68 8.30
N LYS A 69 13.51 -16.96 7.17
CA LYS A 69 14.77 -17.74 7.16
C LYS A 69 15.88 -17.04 7.98
N LYS A 70 15.94 -15.73 7.89
CA LYS A 70 16.91 -14.90 8.64
C LYS A 70 16.48 -14.56 10.06
N LYS A 71 15.32 -15.07 10.52
CA LYS A 71 14.76 -14.82 11.87
C LYS A 71 14.53 -13.34 12.14
N ILE A 72 14.16 -12.54 11.12
CA ILE A 72 13.93 -11.10 11.23
C ILE A 72 12.46 -10.86 11.55
N ASN A 73 12.18 -10.16 12.64
CA ASN A 73 10.84 -9.71 12.99
C ASN A 73 10.34 -8.66 12.00
N TYR A 74 9.05 -8.73 11.62
CA TYR A 74 8.47 -7.75 10.72
C TYR A 74 7.01 -7.45 11.04
N PHE A 75 6.60 -6.24 10.67
CA PHE A 75 5.26 -5.69 10.82
C PHE A 75 4.71 -5.28 9.45
N ILE A 76 3.40 -5.14 9.35
CA ILE A 76 2.74 -4.41 8.27
C ILE A 76 2.09 -3.18 8.89
N ILE A 77 2.56 -1.98 8.53
CA ILE A 77 2.04 -0.72 9.03
C ILE A 77 1.58 0.10 7.83
N SER A 78 0.29 0.41 7.75
CA SER A 78 -0.31 1.07 6.60
C SER A 78 -1.25 2.20 7.01
N HIS A 79 -1.15 3.34 6.32
CA HIS A 79 -2.19 4.36 6.38
C HIS A 79 -3.41 3.87 5.60
N LYS A 80 -4.52 3.65 6.31
CA LYS A 80 -5.75 3.16 5.71
C LYS A 80 -6.97 3.60 6.50
N THR A 81 -7.92 4.26 5.86
CA THR A 81 -9.20 4.60 6.48
C THR A 81 -9.99 3.35 6.85
N LYS A 82 -10.76 3.41 7.94
CA LYS A 82 -11.58 2.29 8.40
C LYS A 82 -12.73 1.99 7.45
N TYR A 83 -13.29 3.02 6.83
CA TYR A 83 -14.39 2.93 5.89
C TYR A 83 -14.03 3.65 4.59
N PRO A 84 -14.62 3.26 3.43
CA PRO A 84 -14.45 4.01 2.18
C PRO A 84 -15.10 5.39 2.28
N TYR A 85 -14.63 6.33 1.48
CA TYR A 85 -15.22 7.68 1.40
C TYR A 85 -16.61 7.67 0.78
N TYR A 86 -16.88 6.74 -0.13
CA TYR A 86 -18.14 6.60 -0.86
C TYR A 86 -18.58 5.14 -0.93
N GLY A 87 -19.91 4.93 -1.10
CA GLY A 87 -20.51 3.61 -1.21
C GLY A 87 -20.87 2.99 0.14
N LYS A 88 -21.00 1.66 0.16
CA LYS A 88 -21.38 0.93 1.36
C LYS A 88 -20.33 1.07 2.47
N LYS A 89 -20.77 1.23 3.71
CA LYS A 89 -19.91 1.31 4.91
C LYS A 89 -19.29 -0.05 5.22
N ILE A 90 -18.27 -0.44 4.45
CA ILE A 90 -17.54 -1.70 4.58
C ILE A 90 -16.26 -1.46 5.39
N ASN A 91 -15.98 -2.31 6.38
CA ASN A 91 -14.76 -2.19 7.18
C ASN A 91 -13.53 -2.60 6.35
N LEU A 92 -12.79 -1.60 5.83
CA LEU A 92 -11.60 -1.81 4.99
C LEU A 92 -10.44 -2.46 5.75
N HIS A 93 -10.35 -2.26 7.07
CA HIS A 93 -9.34 -2.93 7.90
C HIS A 93 -9.61 -4.44 7.97
N LYS A 94 -10.88 -4.84 8.19
CA LYS A 94 -11.29 -6.25 8.16
C LYS A 94 -10.99 -6.89 6.81
N LEU A 95 -11.45 -6.27 5.72
CA LEU A 95 -11.19 -6.76 4.36
C LEU A 95 -9.68 -6.92 4.06
N SER A 96 -8.88 -5.95 4.51
CA SER A 96 -7.42 -6.01 4.30
C SER A 96 -6.76 -7.14 5.09
N ARG A 97 -7.20 -7.40 6.34
CA ARG A 97 -6.73 -8.55 7.13
C ARG A 97 -7.12 -9.89 6.48
N GLU A 98 -8.35 -10.01 6.01
CA GLU A 98 -8.81 -11.20 5.27
C GLU A 98 -7.99 -11.42 4.00
N TRP A 99 -7.73 -10.35 3.24
CA TRP A 99 -6.89 -10.40 2.06
C TRP A 99 -5.45 -10.85 2.39
N LEU A 100 -4.83 -10.30 3.45
CA LEU A 100 -3.51 -10.69 3.92
C LEU A 100 -3.48 -12.18 4.31
N ASN A 101 -4.46 -12.63 5.07
CA ASN A 101 -4.55 -14.04 5.47
C ASN A 101 -4.68 -14.97 4.26
N LYS A 102 -5.51 -14.60 3.27
CA LYS A 102 -5.73 -15.40 2.06
C LYS A 102 -4.54 -15.41 1.10
N ASN A 103 -3.84 -14.28 0.93
CA ASN A 103 -2.86 -14.13 -0.15
C ASN A 103 -1.40 -14.12 0.32
N VAL A 104 -1.16 -13.81 1.59
CA VAL A 104 0.18 -13.67 2.16
C VAL A 104 0.47 -14.75 3.20
N PHE A 105 -0.44 -14.96 4.15
CA PHE A 105 -0.22 -15.82 5.32
C PHE A 105 -0.95 -17.18 5.23
N LYS A 106 -1.03 -17.76 4.04
CA LYS A 106 -1.73 -19.06 3.82
C LYS A 106 -1.16 -20.22 4.66
N LYS A 107 0.15 -20.23 4.95
CA LYS A 107 0.83 -21.26 5.72
C LYS A 107 1.22 -20.73 7.11
N LYS A 108 1.05 -21.55 8.15
CA LYS A 108 1.50 -21.22 9.53
C LYS A 108 2.96 -20.77 9.58
N THR A 109 3.84 -21.42 8.82
CA THR A 109 5.27 -21.13 8.72
C THR A 109 5.58 -19.70 8.19
N SER A 110 4.60 -19.07 7.51
CA SER A 110 4.76 -17.69 7.00
C SER A 110 4.64 -16.62 8.09
N LYS A 111 4.30 -16.99 9.32
CA LYS A 111 4.00 -16.04 10.41
C LYS A 111 5.00 -16.04 11.56
N ASN A 112 6.03 -16.87 11.57
CA ASN A 112 6.88 -17.08 12.74
C ASN A 112 7.48 -15.77 13.28
N TYR A 113 7.90 -14.86 12.38
CA TYR A 113 8.51 -13.58 12.73
C TYR A 113 7.60 -12.38 12.40
N PHE A 114 6.34 -12.66 11.99
CA PHE A 114 5.33 -11.63 11.81
C PHE A 114 4.75 -11.21 13.16
N LYS A 115 4.94 -9.97 13.55
CA LYS A 115 4.53 -9.43 14.85
C LYS A 115 3.17 -8.74 14.82
N GLY A 116 2.70 -8.29 13.65
CA GLY A 116 1.38 -7.70 13.57
C GLY A 116 1.10 -6.87 12.33
N VAL A 117 -0.18 -6.50 12.17
CA VAL A 117 -0.63 -5.55 11.16
C VAL A 117 -1.36 -4.40 11.83
N PHE A 118 -0.93 -3.18 11.51
CA PHE A 118 -1.48 -1.94 12.01
C PHE A 118 -2.04 -1.12 10.84
N PHE A 119 -3.28 -0.72 10.95
CA PHE A 119 -3.94 0.17 10.00
C PHE A 119 -4.22 1.49 10.70
N GLU A 120 -3.43 2.50 10.38
CA GLU A 120 -3.55 3.82 10.96
C GLU A 120 -4.41 4.72 10.09
N THR A 121 -5.20 5.59 10.69
CA THR A 121 -6.18 6.41 9.96
C THR A 121 -5.57 7.67 9.37
N THR A 122 -4.36 8.06 9.80
CA THR A 122 -3.62 9.22 9.29
C THR A 122 -2.16 8.86 9.06
N GLU A 123 -1.46 9.66 8.23
CA GLU A 123 -0.02 9.53 8.01
C GLU A 123 0.78 9.75 9.30
N ASN A 124 0.40 10.73 10.13
CA ASN A 124 1.08 10.99 11.39
C ASN A 124 1.00 9.79 12.34
N LYS A 125 -0.20 9.20 12.50
CA LYS A 125 -0.37 7.98 13.30
C LYS A 125 0.43 6.80 12.73
N LYS A 126 0.58 6.70 11.40
CA LYS A 126 1.46 5.70 10.79
C LYS A 126 2.91 5.91 11.22
N ILE A 127 3.41 7.16 11.21
CA ILE A 127 4.77 7.49 11.63
C ILE A 127 4.97 7.23 13.13
N GLU A 128 4.00 7.62 13.97
CA GLU A 128 4.00 7.30 15.40
C GLU A 128 4.08 5.79 15.64
N ARG A 129 3.28 4.99 14.93
CA ARG A 129 3.30 3.52 15.02
C ARG A 129 4.66 2.95 14.64
N ILE A 130 5.29 3.42 13.59
CA ILE A 130 6.63 2.99 13.17
C ILE A 130 7.65 3.22 14.28
N ASN A 131 7.56 4.35 14.98
CA ASN A 131 8.43 4.68 16.12
C ASN A 131 8.14 3.81 17.36
N ILE A 132 6.86 3.58 17.69
CA ILE A 132 6.43 2.72 18.81
C ILE A 132 6.94 1.29 18.61
N GLU A 133 6.84 0.75 17.39
CA GLU A 133 7.30 -0.59 17.07
C GLU A 133 8.84 -0.68 16.95
N LYS A 134 9.57 0.44 17.14
CA LYS A 134 11.04 0.52 17.11
C LYS A 134 11.64 -0.12 15.85
N CYS A 135 11.08 0.20 14.69
CA CYS A 135 11.53 -0.35 13.41
C CYS A 135 12.96 0.11 13.09
N ASP A 136 13.88 -0.79 12.77
CA ASP A 136 15.23 -0.48 12.28
C ASP A 136 15.20 -0.11 10.79
N TYR A 137 14.30 -0.74 10.03
CA TYR A 137 14.08 -0.53 8.60
C TYR A 137 12.62 -0.24 8.33
N PHE A 138 12.36 0.65 7.38
CA PHE A 138 11.00 0.86 6.89
C PHE A 138 10.99 0.92 5.36
N ILE A 139 10.07 0.16 4.78
CA ILE A 139 9.89 0.01 3.33
C ILE A 139 8.56 0.62 2.95
N ASP A 140 8.55 1.59 2.03
CA ASP A 140 7.34 2.26 1.56
C ASP A 140 7.44 2.68 0.09
N ASP A 141 6.30 2.93 -0.55
CA ASP A 141 6.20 3.46 -1.92
C ASP A 141 6.00 4.99 -1.95
N LEU A 142 5.96 5.64 -0.78
CA LEU A 142 5.75 7.08 -0.65
C LEU A 142 6.97 7.79 -0.06
N PRO A 143 7.73 8.57 -0.87
CA PRO A 143 8.82 9.40 -0.36
C PRO A 143 8.40 10.33 0.78
N SER A 144 7.18 10.87 0.72
CA SER A 144 6.63 11.76 1.76
C SER A 144 6.53 11.12 3.14
N ILE A 145 6.34 9.81 3.22
CA ILE A 145 6.38 9.06 4.48
C ILE A 145 7.82 8.84 4.93
N LEU A 146 8.67 8.35 4.02
CA LEU A 146 10.06 8.03 4.34
C LEU A 146 10.83 9.26 4.83
N ASN A 147 10.59 10.44 4.22
CA ASN A 147 11.24 11.70 4.59
C ASN A 147 10.91 12.17 6.02
N LYS A 148 9.73 11.81 6.53
CA LYS A 148 9.29 12.16 7.89
C LYS A 148 9.81 11.21 8.98
N LEU A 149 10.44 10.08 8.60
CA LEU A 149 10.97 9.13 9.57
C LEU A 149 12.30 9.61 10.14
N PRO A 150 12.60 9.32 11.44
CA PRO A 150 13.88 9.61 12.06
C PRO A 150 15.07 9.04 11.29
N CYS A 151 16.24 9.70 11.40
CA CYS A 151 17.47 9.27 10.70
C CYS A 151 17.96 7.87 11.12
N LYS A 152 17.66 7.44 12.34
CA LYS A 152 18.00 6.10 12.85
C LYS A 152 17.31 4.97 12.10
N ILE A 153 16.18 5.23 11.41
CA ILE A 153 15.45 4.23 10.64
C ILE A 153 16.01 4.20 9.23
N LYS A 154 16.50 3.05 8.78
CA LYS A 154 16.95 2.83 7.41
C LYS A 154 15.74 2.78 6.47
N LYS A 155 15.72 3.69 5.50
CA LYS A 155 14.58 3.96 4.61
C LYS A 155 14.79 3.24 3.30
N ILE A 156 13.81 2.46 2.85
CA ILE A 156 13.84 1.74 1.58
C ILE A 156 12.64 2.15 0.76
N LEU A 157 12.88 2.73 -0.41
CA LEU A 157 11.83 3.12 -1.34
C LEU A 157 11.52 1.98 -2.32
N ILE A 158 10.25 1.59 -2.43
CA ILE A 158 9.78 0.76 -3.53
C ILE A 158 9.33 1.67 -4.66
N ASP A 159 10.19 1.86 -5.65
CA ASP A 159 9.87 2.66 -6.83
C ASP A 159 10.10 1.85 -8.12
N PRO A 160 9.10 1.09 -8.58
CA PRO A 160 9.22 0.28 -9.80
C PRO A 160 9.50 1.08 -11.08
N GLY A 161 9.37 2.41 -11.01
CA GLY A 161 9.60 3.31 -12.14
C GLY A 161 10.92 4.06 -12.12
N ASN A 162 11.77 3.86 -11.09
CA ASN A 162 13.04 4.59 -10.86
C ASN A 162 12.91 6.13 -10.97
N ALA A 163 11.74 6.67 -10.61
CA ALA A 163 11.46 8.10 -10.76
C ALA A 163 12.14 8.98 -9.69
N ASN A 164 12.65 8.37 -8.60
CA ASN A 164 13.17 9.08 -7.43
C ASN A 164 14.57 8.58 -7.01
N SER A 165 15.49 8.42 -7.98
CA SER A 165 16.73 7.66 -7.85
C SER A 165 17.77 8.15 -6.83
N ASN A 166 17.65 9.33 -6.22
CA ASN A 166 18.84 9.95 -5.61
C ASN A 166 18.96 9.87 -4.07
N ASN A 167 17.97 9.36 -3.31
CA ASN A 167 18.02 9.49 -1.85
C ASN A 167 17.63 8.24 -1.03
N TYR A 168 17.43 7.08 -1.66
CA TYR A 168 16.98 5.89 -0.95
C TYR A 168 17.66 4.62 -1.43
N ASN A 169 17.77 3.61 -0.55
CA ASN A 169 18.10 2.26 -0.97
C ASN A 169 16.90 1.65 -1.74
N TYR A 170 17.15 1.07 -2.91
CA TYR A 170 16.13 0.43 -3.75
C TYR A 170 16.08 -1.07 -3.51
N LEU A 171 14.87 -1.62 -3.63
CA LEU A 171 14.61 -3.06 -3.74
C LEU A 171 14.14 -3.39 -5.14
#